data_c1d2ea75f71a7fe2f303a0ac1c6987c3
#
_entry.id   c1d2ea75f71a7fe2f303a0ac1c6987c3
#
_cell.length_a   1.000
_cell.length_b   1.000
_cell.length_c   1.000
_cell.angle_alpha   90.00
_cell.angle_beta   90.00
_cell.angle_gamma   90.00
#
_symmetry.space_group_name_H-M   'P 1'
#
loop_
_entity.id
_entity.type
_entity.pdbx_description
1 polymer ?
#
loop_
_entity_poly.entity_id
_entity_poly.type
_entity_poly.pdbx_seq_one_letter_code
_entity_poly.pdbx_strand_id
1 'polypeptide(L)'
;MFEGLKRETNRDKFLQNKIIFLNDMGYKESTCENLYRMFKNYIHDFELSYNKDLMNFKRSELENIIVCSATFSIRTKANVISLIRGYVGYWIDRGAINNNINFVELINRELMEEVNEVRLKSKYISLDDTYRIVYKALSSSDVNEMDCLIVIMARYGLSYKEIISIEKEDIKNGYINVRKNTKVVKRIKIDNRFMNLLSEASSLKEFTSGNKVYKYERSNKVARYIEDRPFRYGALRKCIFKVMSSQDKDITLADLNKSYIYDKVLEIYNKKGFLIANDFKEVVKANIIGSGSSTYSPYVKEFLKMFPKVEYRSK
;
A
#
# COMPACT_ATOMS: atom_id res chain seq x y z
N MET A 1 -21.22 -21.82 9.56
CA MET A 1 -20.46 -22.81 8.78
C MET A 1 -20.49 -22.42 7.30
N PHE A 2 -19.35 -22.28 6.69
CA PHE A 2 -19.11 -21.70 5.37
C PHE A 2 -19.69 -22.53 4.21
N GLU A 3 -21.00 -22.49 3.95
CA GLU A 3 -21.58 -23.23 2.81
C GLU A 3 -21.04 -22.80 1.45
N GLY A 4 -20.68 -21.52 1.30
CA GLY A 4 -20.09 -21.01 0.05
C GLY A 4 -18.68 -21.53 -0.24
N LEU A 5 -17.85 -21.73 0.79
CA LEU A 5 -16.48 -22.23 0.66
C LEU A 5 -16.39 -23.74 0.43
N LYS A 6 -17.39 -24.50 0.89
CA LYS A 6 -17.44 -25.96 0.70
C LYS A 6 -17.51 -26.38 -0.78
N ARG A 7 -18.13 -25.57 -1.65
CA ARG A 7 -18.28 -25.92 -3.06
C ARG A 7 -16.98 -25.78 -3.88
N GLU A 8 -16.11 -24.80 -3.54
CA GLU A 8 -14.83 -24.61 -4.23
C GLU A 8 -13.76 -25.64 -3.79
N THR A 9 -13.85 -26.17 -2.58
CA THR A 9 -12.78 -26.94 -1.95
C THR A 9 -12.92 -28.45 -2.04
N ASN A 10 -14.06 -28.98 -2.51
CA ASN A 10 -14.29 -30.43 -2.57
C ASN A 10 -13.27 -31.24 -3.42
N ARG A 11 -12.40 -30.56 -4.18
CA ARG A 11 -11.38 -31.21 -5.01
C ARG A 11 -9.94 -30.91 -4.58
N ASP A 12 -9.74 -30.03 -3.60
CA ASP A 12 -8.42 -29.60 -3.17
C ASP A 12 -8.12 -29.99 -1.72
N LYS A 13 -7.34 -31.06 -1.57
CA LYS A 13 -6.96 -31.63 -0.27
C LYS A 13 -6.22 -30.63 0.63
N PHE A 14 -5.40 -29.74 0.05
CA PHE A 14 -4.64 -28.78 0.84
C PHE A 14 -5.56 -27.71 1.44
N LEU A 15 -6.51 -27.22 0.66
CA LEU A 15 -7.50 -26.25 1.14
C LEU A 15 -8.48 -26.85 2.13
N GLN A 16 -8.82 -28.14 2.00
CA GLN A 16 -9.65 -28.86 2.98
C GLN A 16 -9.01 -28.86 4.37
N ASN A 17 -7.71 -29.16 4.48
CA ASN A 17 -6.99 -29.13 5.75
C ASN A 17 -7.01 -27.75 6.42
N LYS A 18 -6.97 -26.65 5.61
CA LYS A 18 -7.09 -25.28 6.13
C LYS A 18 -8.48 -25.01 6.70
N ILE A 19 -9.52 -25.52 6.07
CA ILE A 19 -10.92 -25.40 6.56
C ILE A 19 -11.10 -26.15 7.87
N ILE A 20 -10.54 -27.36 7.99
CA ILE A 20 -10.58 -28.14 9.24
C ILE A 20 -9.94 -27.33 10.36
N PHE A 21 -8.71 -26.83 10.13
CA PHE A 21 -7.99 -25.98 11.09
C PHE A 21 -8.83 -24.75 11.51
N LEU A 22 -9.36 -23.99 10.55
CA LEU A 22 -10.09 -22.75 10.84
C LEU A 22 -11.40 -23.01 11.60
N ASN A 23 -12.10 -24.10 11.31
CA ASN A 23 -13.32 -24.49 12.02
C ASN A 23 -13.03 -24.86 13.48
N ASP A 24 -11.96 -25.62 13.71
CA ASP A 24 -11.62 -26.13 15.03
C ASP A 24 -11.05 -25.05 15.96
N MET A 25 -10.45 -23.99 15.38
CA MET A 25 -9.93 -22.85 16.16
C MET A 25 -11.02 -21.95 16.75
N GLY A 26 -12.29 -22.12 16.38
CA GLY A 26 -13.41 -21.35 16.94
C GLY A 26 -13.40 -19.86 16.64
N TYR A 27 -12.71 -19.42 15.58
CA TYR A 27 -12.68 -18.01 15.18
C TYR A 27 -14.06 -17.52 14.70
N LYS A 28 -14.29 -16.21 14.82
CA LYS A 28 -15.45 -15.55 14.19
C LYS A 28 -15.43 -15.76 12.67
N GLU A 29 -16.60 -15.88 12.05
CA GLU A 29 -16.77 -16.13 10.62
C GLU A 29 -15.94 -15.18 9.73
N SER A 30 -16.02 -13.88 9.97
CA SER A 30 -15.23 -12.88 9.24
C SER A 30 -13.70 -13.05 9.39
N THR A 31 -13.25 -13.56 10.54
CA THR A 31 -11.83 -13.88 10.77
C THR A 31 -11.43 -15.11 9.96
N CYS A 32 -12.25 -16.16 9.99
CA CYS A 32 -12.00 -17.36 9.20
C CYS A 32 -11.93 -17.07 7.70
N GLU A 33 -12.85 -16.27 7.16
CA GLU A 33 -12.81 -15.85 5.76
C GLU A 33 -11.50 -15.12 5.40
N ASN A 34 -11.06 -14.22 6.25
CA ASN A 34 -9.81 -13.47 6.02
C ASN A 34 -8.58 -14.40 6.06
N LEU A 35 -8.51 -15.30 7.05
CA LEU A 35 -7.42 -16.26 7.17
C LEU A 35 -7.43 -17.29 6.02
N TYR A 36 -8.60 -17.73 5.59
CA TYR A 36 -8.74 -18.61 4.41
C TYR A 36 -8.23 -17.92 3.14
N ARG A 37 -8.60 -16.64 2.93
CA ARG A 37 -8.06 -15.85 1.80
C ARG A 37 -6.54 -15.71 1.88
N MET A 38 -5.98 -15.60 3.07
CA MET A 38 -4.52 -15.56 3.24
C MET A 38 -3.87 -16.88 2.84
N PHE A 39 -4.43 -18.02 3.23
CA PHE A 39 -3.95 -19.34 2.77
C PHE A 39 -4.00 -19.43 1.24
N LYS A 40 -5.16 -19.11 0.65
CA LYS A 40 -5.38 -19.21 -0.80
C LYS A 40 -4.45 -18.28 -1.59
N ASN A 41 -4.25 -17.05 -1.15
CA ASN A 41 -3.54 -16.04 -1.94
C ASN A 41 -2.02 -16.02 -1.71
N TYR A 42 -1.53 -16.56 -0.60
CA TYR A 42 -0.11 -16.41 -0.23
C TYR A 42 0.64 -17.73 -0.06
N ILE A 43 -0.08 -18.85 0.09
CA ILE A 43 0.51 -20.13 0.45
C ILE A 43 0.15 -21.23 -0.54
N HIS A 44 -1.08 -21.25 -1.02
CA HIS A 44 -1.61 -22.34 -1.81
C HIS A 44 -0.82 -22.66 -3.09
N ASP A 45 -0.34 -21.64 -3.80
CA ASP A 45 0.49 -21.82 -5.00
C ASP A 45 1.81 -22.54 -4.69
N PHE A 46 2.37 -22.35 -3.49
CA PHE A 46 3.55 -23.09 -3.03
C PHE A 46 3.20 -24.54 -2.72
N GLU A 47 2.04 -24.81 -2.10
CA GLU A 47 1.57 -26.18 -1.84
C GLU A 47 1.39 -26.96 -3.15
N LEU A 48 0.81 -26.32 -4.16
CA LEU A 48 0.69 -26.90 -5.50
C LEU A 48 2.05 -27.16 -6.14
N SER A 49 2.96 -26.20 -6.08
CA SER A 49 4.30 -26.30 -6.69
C SER A 49 5.16 -27.39 -6.05
N TYR A 50 5.06 -27.56 -4.73
CA TYR A 50 5.78 -28.59 -3.99
C TYR A 50 5.00 -29.91 -3.88
N ASN A 51 3.75 -29.94 -4.33
CA ASN A 51 2.82 -31.08 -4.22
C ASN A 51 2.74 -31.66 -2.80
N LYS A 52 2.69 -30.77 -1.80
CA LYS A 52 2.56 -31.16 -0.38
C LYS A 52 1.89 -30.06 0.44
N ASP A 53 1.22 -30.49 1.52
CA ASP A 53 0.58 -29.55 2.45
C ASP A 53 1.63 -28.75 3.24
N LEU A 54 1.29 -27.49 3.54
CA LEU A 54 2.09 -26.57 4.33
C LEU A 54 2.63 -27.17 5.65
N MET A 55 1.86 -28.03 6.32
CA MET A 55 2.30 -28.69 7.55
C MET A 55 3.58 -29.52 7.36
N ASN A 56 3.87 -29.97 6.14
CA ASN A 56 5.02 -30.79 5.78
C ASN A 56 6.18 -29.98 5.15
N PHE A 57 6.10 -28.65 5.14
CA PHE A 57 7.16 -27.81 4.58
C PHE A 57 8.40 -27.82 5.44
N LYS A 58 9.55 -27.91 4.79
CA LYS A 58 10.86 -27.74 5.42
C LYS A 58 11.15 -26.24 5.63
N ARG A 59 12.14 -25.92 6.46
CA ARG A 59 12.57 -24.55 6.74
C ARG A 59 12.84 -23.76 5.46
N SER A 60 13.62 -24.30 4.51
CA SER A 60 13.95 -23.62 3.25
C SER A 60 12.73 -23.29 2.38
N GLU A 61 11.70 -24.12 2.42
CA GLU A 61 10.45 -23.88 1.67
C GLU A 61 9.60 -22.78 2.32
N LEU A 62 9.60 -22.71 3.65
CA LEU A 62 8.96 -21.63 4.40
C LEU A 62 9.70 -20.30 4.18
N GLU A 63 11.03 -20.30 4.18
CA GLU A 63 11.86 -19.14 3.84
C GLU A 63 11.56 -18.66 2.41
N ASN A 64 11.34 -19.58 1.48
CA ASN A 64 10.98 -19.24 0.09
C ASN A 64 9.64 -18.49 -0.01
N ILE A 65 8.62 -18.87 0.79
CA ILE A 65 7.37 -18.10 0.87
C ILE A 65 7.66 -16.65 1.29
N ILE A 66 8.57 -16.44 2.24
CA ILE A 66 8.92 -15.11 2.75
C ILE A 66 9.68 -14.30 1.70
N VAL A 67 10.62 -14.92 1.00
CA VAL A 67 11.38 -14.27 -0.09
C VAL A 67 10.44 -13.87 -1.23
N CYS A 68 9.60 -14.77 -1.69
CA CYS A 68 8.62 -14.47 -2.74
C CYS A 68 7.57 -13.45 -2.30
N SER A 69 7.37 -13.28 -0.98
CA SER A 69 6.51 -12.22 -0.42
C SER A 69 7.22 -10.87 -0.26
N ALA A 70 8.33 -10.63 -0.98
CA ALA A 70 9.11 -9.39 -0.89
C ALA A 70 8.27 -8.11 -1.04
N THR A 71 7.23 -8.14 -1.87
CA THR A 71 6.30 -7.03 -2.10
C THR A 71 5.32 -6.78 -0.94
N PHE A 72 5.17 -7.73 0.00
CA PHE A 72 4.19 -7.63 1.07
C PHE A 72 4.66 -6.66 2.17
N SER A 73 3.69 -6.00 2.83
CA SER A 73 4.00 -5.19 4.00
C SER A 73 4.57 -6.04 5.14
N ILE A 74 5.39 -5.43 6.02
CA ILE A 74 5.88 -6.10 7.24
C ILE A 74 4.73 -6.73 8.02
N ARG A 75 3.63 -6.01 8.15
CA ARG A 75 2.43 -6.49 8.84
C ARG A 75 1.82 -7.71 8.14
N THR A 76 1.75 -7.69 6.82
CA THR A 76 1.24 -8.84 6.05
C THR A 76 2.14 -10.05 6.23
N LYS A 77 3.47 -9.87 6.16
CA LYS A 77 4.44 -10.96 6.41
C LYS A 77 4.31 -11.52 7.82
N ALA A 78 4.24 -10.66 8.84
CA ALA A 78 4.05 -11.07 10.21
C ALA A 78 2.74 -11.88 10.40
N ASN A 79 1.66 -11.44 9.75
CA ASN A 79 0.38 -12.16 9.79
C ASN A 79 0.48 -13.53 9.08
N VAL A 80 1.15 -13.60 7.92
CA VAL A 80 1.37 -14.87 7.19
C VAL A 80 2.20 -15.83 8.06
N ILE A 81 3.29 -15.37 8.65
CA ILE A 81 4.12 -16.19 9.54
C ILE A 81 3.34 -16.67 10.76
N SER A 82 2.55 -15.78 11.39
CA SER A 82 1.70 -16.14 12.52
C SER A 82 0.67 -17.19 12.13
N LEU A 83 0.07 -17.06 10.94
CA LEU A 83 -0.89 -18.01 10.40
C LEU A 83 -0.23 -19.38 10.14
N ILE A 84 0.94 -19.39 9.51
CA ILE A 84 1.73 -20.62 9.25
C ILE A 84 2.06 -21.31 10.58
N ARG A 85 2.57 -20.53 11.55
CA ARG A 85 2.92 -21.05 12.89
C ARG A 85 1.72 -21.71 13.57
N GLY A 86 0.57 -21.03 13.58
CA GLY A 86 -0.67 -21.59 14.17
C GLY A 86 -1.14 -22.83 13.47
N TYR A 87 -1.08 -22.88 12.15
CA TYR A 87 -1.49 -24.02 11.35
C TYR A 87 -0.58 -25.23 11.56
N VAL A 88 0.72 -25.05 11.50
CA VAL A 88 1.69 -26.14 11.72
C VAL A 88 1.62 -26.64 13.16
N GLY A 89 1.54 -25.73 14.16
CA GLY A 89 1.34 -26.10 15.56
C GLY A 89 0.10 -26.94 15.79
N TYR A 90 -1.03 -26.57 15.21
CA TYR A 90 -2.29 -27.30 15.29
C TYR A 90 -2.16 -28.76 14.83
N TRP A 91 -1.42 -29.00 13.72
CA TRP A 91 -1.23 -30.35 13.19
C TRP A 91 -0.18 -31.16 13.97
N ILE A 92 0.82 -30.49 14.58
CA ILE A 92 1.76 -31.11 15.53
C ILE A 92 0.98 -31.62 16.76
N ASP A 93 0.14 -30.77 17.36
CA ASP A 93 -0.65 -31.10 18.55
C ASP A 93 -1.61 -32.30 18.34
N ARG A 94 -2.04 -32.52 17.09
CA ARG A 94 -2.87 -33.65 16.68
C ARG A 94 -2.09 -34.88 16.26
N GLY A 95 -0.77 -34.85 16.34
CA GLY A 95 0.08 -35.99 15.96
C GLY A 95 0.07 -36.29 14.45
N ALA A 96 -0.41 -35.38 13.61
CA ALA A 96 -0.43 -35.56 12.16
C ALA A 96 0.95 -35.37 11.51
N ILE A 97 1.91 -34.82 12.24
CA ILE A 97 3.28 -34.57 11.82
C ILE A 97 4.21 -35.34 12.76
N ASN A 98 5.03 -36.21 12.19
CA ASN A 98 5.99 -37.03 12.98
C ASN A 98 7.17 -36.20 13.54
N ASN A 99 7.30 -34.96 13.16
CA ASN A 99 8.40 -34.10 13.56
C ASN A 99 7.84 -32.98 14.46
N ASN A 100 8.14 -33.00 15.75
CA ASN A 100 7.67 -32.03 16.74
C ASN A 100 8.31 -30.62 16.57
N ILE A 101 9.01 -30.36 15.46
CA ILE A 101 9.66 -29.09 15.22
C ILE A 101 8.78 -28.21 14.33
N ASN A 102 8.32 -27.09 14.87
CA ASN A 102 7.72 -26.05 14.09
C ASN A 102 8.82 -25.21 13.42
N PHE A 103 9.18 -25.56 12.19
CA PHE A 103 10.24 -24.88 11.44
C PHE A 103 10.03 -23.37 11.25
N VAL A 104 8.81 -22.87 11.44
CA VAL A 104 8.51 -21.43 11.37
C VAL A 104 9.28 -20.64 12.45
N GLU A 105 9.55 -21.25 13.58
CA GLU A 105 10.32 -20.63 14.68
C GLU A 105 11.80 -20.47 14.36
N LEU A 106 12.30 -21.23 13.39
CA LEU A 106 13.68 -21.21 12.94
C LEU A 106 13.93 -20.24 11.79
N ILE A 107 12.91 -19.50 11.33
CA ILE A 107 13.05 -18.53 10.25
C ILE A 107 13.94 -17.39 10.70
N ASN A 108 14.99 -17.12 9.89
CA ASN A 108 15.97 -16.10 10.20
C ASN A 108 15.36 -14.69 10.14
N ARG A 109 15.52 -13.92 11.23
CA ARG A 109 15.10 -12.50 11.29
C ARG A 109 15.85 -11.63 10.29
N GLU A 110 17.10 -11.92 10.00
CA GLU A 110 17.93 -11.16 9.06
C GLU A 110 17.36 -11.23 7.65
N LEU A 111 16.94 -12.42 7.19
CA LEU A 111 16.24 -12.60 5.91
C LEU A 111 15.00 -11.72 5.82
N MET A 112 14.23 -11.64 6.91
CA MET A 112 13.04 -10.78 6.98
C MET A 112 13.38 -9.30 6.87
N GLU A 113 14.52 -8.88 7.43
CA GLU A 113 14.94 -7.49 7.41
C GLU A 113 15.49 -7.06 6.05
N GLU A 114 16.31 -7.88 5.39
CA GLU A 114 16.84 -7.64 4.04
C GLU A 114 15.72 -7.51 3.00
N VAL A 115 14.83 -8.50 2.96
CA VAL A 115 13.68 -8.48 2.04
C VAL A 115 12.80 -7.26 2.27
N ASN A 116 12.70 -6.81 3.53
CA ASN A 116 11.94 -5.63 3.86
C ASN A 116 12.62 -4.33 3.40
N GLU A 117 13.93 -4.24 3.47
CA GLU A 117 14.70 -3.06 3.04
C GLU A 117 14.56 -2.84 1.52
N VAL A 118 14.75 -3.88 0.73
CA VAL A 118 14.55 -3.83 -0.74
C VAL A 118 13.12 -3.37 -1.07
N ARG A 119 12.13 -3.93 -0.38
CA ARG A 119 10.74 -3.52 -0.54
C ARG A 119 10.51 -2.05 -0.16
N LEU A 120 11.04 -1.59 0.96
CA LEU A 120 10.87 -0.20 1.38
C LEU A 120 11.45 0.77 0.36
N LYS A 121 12.64 0.49 -0.16
CA LYS A 121 13.28 1.28 -1.22
C LYS A 121 12.44 1.30 -2.49
N SER A 122 11.83 0.17 -2.90
CA SER A 122 10.97 0.09 -4.08
C SER A 122 9.64 0.84 -3.92
N LYS A 123 9.19 1.11 -2.68
CA LYS A 123 7.95 1.84 -2.37
C LYS A 123 8.14 3.34 -2.22
N TYR A 124 9.37 3.82 -2.12
CA TYR A 124 9.66 5.25 -2.13
C TYR A 124 9.73 5.77 -3.57
N ILE A 125 8.99 6.84 -3.84
CA ILE A 125 8.94 7.52 -5.14
C ILE A 125 9.31 8.99 -4.93
N SER A 126 10.43 9.44 -5.48
CA SER A 126 10.81 10.86 -5.46
C SER A 126 9.87 11.74 -6.31
N LEU A 127 9.94 13.06 -6.16
CA LEU A 127 9.19 13.97 -7.05
C LEU A 127 9.64 13.84 -8.51
N ASP A 128 10.93 13.62 -8.75
CA ASP A 128 11.47 13.43 -10.10
C ASP A 128 11.01 12.11 -10.72
N ASP A 129 10.96 11.04 -9.90
CA ASP A 129 10.38 9.78 -10.35
C ASP A 129 8.88 9.93 -10.65
N THR A 130 8.15 10.64 -9.80
CA THR A 130 6.72 10.92 -10.04
C THR A 130 6.51 11.64 -11.35
N TYR A 131 7.34 12.66 -11.64
CA TYR A 131 7.29 13.38 -12.91
C TYR A 131 7.49 12.42 -14.08
N ARG A 132 8.57 11.64 -14.08
CA ARG A 132 8.88 10.67 -15.14
C ARG A 132 7.77 9.62 -15.32
N ILE A 133 7.27 9.07 -14.22
CA ILE A 133 6.19 8.05 -14.23
C ILE A 133 4.92 8.63 -14.85
N VAL A 134 4.48 9.79 -14.37
CA VAL A 134 3.23 10.41 -14.80
C VAL A 134 3.26 10.76 -16.29
N TYR A 135 4.30 11.42 -16.76
CA TYR A 135 4.39 11.81 -18.17
C TYR A 135 4.58 10.61 -19.10
N LYS A 136 5.31 9.59 -18.67
CA LYS A 136 5.42 8.37 -19.45
C LYS A 136 4.11 7.56 -19.46
N ALA A 137 3.35 7.57 -18.35
CA ALA A 137 2.07 6.89 -18.25
C ALA A 137 1.01 7.49 -19.20
N LEU A 138 1.06 8.80 -19.48
CA LEU A 138 0.16 9.47 -20.44
C LEU A 138 0.30 8.95 -21.89
N SER A 139 1.40 8.27 -22.21
CA SER A 139 1.57 7.60 -23.51
C SER A 139 0.80 6.27 -23.60
N SER A 140 0.23 5.79 -22.49
CA SER A 140 -0.59 4.57 -22.45
C SER A 140 -2.06 4.91 -22.74
N SER A 141 -2.69 4.13 -23.62
CA SER A 141 -4.12 4.31 -23.96
C SER A 141 -5.09 4.16 -22.78
N ASP A 142 -4.65 3.51 -21.70
CA ASP A 142 -5.48 3.24 -20.53
C ASP A 142 -5.38 4.30 -19.44
N VAL A 143 -4.45 5.25 -19.56
CA VAL A 143 -4.17 6.31 -18.58
C VAL A 143 -4.58 7.67 -19.15
N ASN A 144 -5.26 8.46 -18.35
CA ASN A 144 -5.61 9.83 -18.70
C ASN A 144 -5.07 10.85 -17.67
N GLU A 145 -5.22 12.13 -17.98
CA GLU A 145 -4.71 13.23 -17.16
C GLU A 145 -5.34 13.26 -15.77
N MET A 146 -6.60 12.79 -15.62
CA MET A 146 -7.25 12.68 -14.32
C MET A 146 -6.60 11.61 -13.45
N ASP A 147 -6.23 10.46 -14.03
CA ASP A 147 -5.49 9.41 -13.32
C ASP A 147 -4.15 9.95 -12.81
N CYS A 148 -3.44 10.71 -13.66
CA CYS A 148 -2.16 11.35 -13.34
C CYS A 148 -2.30 12.43 -12.26
N LEU A 149 -3.33 13.27 -12.35
CA LEU A 149 -3.65 14.29 -11.34
C LEU A 149 -3.84 13.65 -9.95
N ILE A 150 -4.56 12.55 -9.86
CA ILE A 150 -4.76 11.82 -8.60
C ILE A 150 -3.43 11.35 -8.02
N VAL A 151 -2.53 10.83 -8.85
CA VAL A 151 -1.18 10.42 -8.42
C VAL A 151 -0.37 11.59 -7.90
N ILE A 152 -0.39 12.72 -8.60
CA ILE A 152 0.32 13.94 -8.18
C ILE A 152 -0.22 14.42 -6.83
N MET A 153 -1.54 14.55 -6.67
CA MET A 153 -2.14 14.97 -5.41
C MET A 153 -1.78 14.03 -4.26
N ALA A 154 -1.85 12.72 -4.48
CA ALA A 154 -1.44 11.70 -3.51
C ALA A 154 0.04 11.85 -3.15
N ARG A 155 0.91 12.11 -4.12
CA ARG A 155 2.35 12.30 -3.91
C ARG A 155 2.69 13.57 -3.11
N TYR A 156 1.83 14.58 -3.16
CA TYR A 156 1.91 15.75 -2.27
C TYR A 156 1.29 15.53 -0.89
N GLY A 157 1.05 14.28 -0.50
CA GLY A 157 0.60 13.89 0.83
C GLY A 157 -0.87 14.20 1.10
N LEU A 158 -1.70 14.32 0.07
CA LEU A 158 -3.13 14.49 0.21
C LEU A 158 -3.81 13.15 0.46
N SER A 159 -4.62 13.10 1.52
CA SER A 159 -5.48 11.95 1.80
C SER A 159 -6.64 11.86 0.81
N TYR A 160 -7.30 10.69 0.75
CA TYR A 160 -8.51 10.53 -0.07
C TYR A 160 -9.55 11.62 0.18
N LYS A 161 -9.83 11.95 1.46
CA LYS A 161 -10.82 12.97 1.82
C LYS A 161 -10.41 14.36 1.36
N GLU A 162 -9.13 14.68 1.43
CA GLU A 162 -8.61 15.95 0.93
C GLU A 162 -8.70 16.02 -0.60
N ILE A 163 -8.27 14.98 -1.31
CA ILE A 163 -8.32 14.93 -2.80
C ILE A 163 -9.73 15.17 -3.32
N ILE A 164 -10.75 14.51 -2.78
CA ILE A 164 -12.13 14.69 -3.22
C ILE A 164 -12.76 16.02 -2.79
N SER A 165 -12.14 16.73 -1.83
CA SER A 165 -12.66 18.03 -1.36
C SER A 165 -12.11 19.21 -2.14
N ILE A 166 -10.96 19.08 -2.83
CA ILE A 166 -10.31 20.19 -3.54
C ILE A 166 -11.13 20.66 -4.72
N GLU A 167 -11.31 21.95 -4.79
CA GLU A 167 -11.97 22.65 -5.88
C GLU A 167 -10.96 23.34 -6.82
N LYS A 168 -11.38 23.64 -8.05
CA LYS A 168 -10.49 24.25 -9.06
C LYS A 168 -9.86 25.54 -8.56
N GLU A 169 -10.59 26.35 -7.80
CA GLU A 169 -10.10 27.60 -7.21
C GLU A 169 -9.07 27.40 -6.09
N ASP A 170 -8.97 26.19 -5.55
CA ASP A 170 -7.98 25.87 -4.54
C ASP A 170 -6.59 25.61 -5.13
N ILE A 171 -6.50 25.43 -6.46
CA ILE A 171 -5.23 25.29 -7.18
C ILE A 171 -4.91 26.61 -7.85
N LYS A 172 -4.06 27.41 -7.22
CA LYS A 172 -3.66 28.70 -7.78
C LYS A 172 -2.27 29.15 -7.30
N ASN A 173 -1.60 29.92 -8.13
CA ASN A 173 -0.30 30.53 -7.82
C ASN A 173 0.76 29.51 -7.38
N GLY A 174 0.76 28.29 -7.95
CA GLY A 174 1.69 27.22 -7.61
C GLY A 174 1.43 26.52 -6.28
N TYR A 175 0.21 26.62 -5.75
CA TYR A 175 -0.20 25.99 -4.50
C TYR A 175 -1.52 25.23 -4.62
N ILE A 176 -1.65 24.16 -3.84
CA ILE A 176 -2.92 23.53 -3.49
C ILE A 176 -3.30 23.99 -2.08
N ASN A 177 -4.49 24.57 -1.93
CA ASN A 177 -5.07 24.96 -0.65
C ASN A 177 -6.07 23.88 -0.21
N VAL A 178 -5.80 23.23 0.92
CA VAL A 178 -6.75 22.27 1.53
C VAL A 178 -7.61 23.02 2.51
N ARG A 179 -8.93 22.96 2.33
CA ARG A 179 -9.90 23.63 3.21
C ARG A 179 -10.59 22.65 4.15
N LYS A 180 -10.87 23.11 5.36
CA LYS A 180 -11.82 22.49 6.26
C LYS A 180 -12.92 23.51 6.54
N ASN A 181 -14.13 23.22 6.07
CA ASN A 181 -15.18 24.23 5.93
C ASN A 181 -14.68 25.35 4.98
N THR A 182 -14.70 26.59 5.39
CA THR A 182 -14.22 27.75 4.58
C THR A 182 -12.75 28.11 4.82
N LYS A 183 -12.12 27.55 5.88
CA LYS A 183 -10.75 27.93 6.28
C LYS A 183 -9.69 27.05 5.61
N VAL A 184 -8.65 27.67 5.06
CA VAL A 184 -7.47 26.96 4.57
C VAL A 184 -6.70 26.40 5.77
N VAL A 185 -6.61 25.08 5.87
CA VAL A 185 -5.91 24.37 6.96
C VAL A 185 -4.54 23.85 6.54
N LYS A 186 -4.30 23.71 5.24
CA LYS A 186 -3.03 23.23 4.69
C LYS A 186 -2.78 23.92 3.34
N ARG A 187 -1.57 24.40 3.12
CA ARG A 187 -1.14 24.99 1.85
C ARG A 187 0.11 24.27 1.35
N ILE A 188 0.02 23.66 0.18
CA ILE A 188 1.06 22.82 -0.38
C ILE A 188 1.61 23.49 -1.63
N LYS A 189 2.92 23.78 -1.63
CA LYS A 189 3.61 24.27 -2.83
C LYS A 189 3.78 23.12 -3.83
N ILE A 190 3.40 23.36 -5.07
CA ILE A 190 3.51 22.39 -6.17
C ILE A 190 4.74 22.75 -7.00
N ASP A 191 5.44 21.74 -7.50
CA ASP A 191 6.48 21.93 -8.51
C ASP A 191 5.84 22.41 -9.82
N ASN A 192 6.40 23.46 -10.41
CA ASN A 192 5.87 24.07 -11.63
C ASN A 192 5.74 23.08 -12.79
N ARG A 193 6.55 22.03 -12.82
CA ARG A 193 6.47 20.95 -13.81
C ARG A 193 5.10 20.28 -13.87
N PHE A 194 4.35 20.25 -12.77
CA PHE A 194 3.02 19.62 -12.70
C PHE A 194 1.87 20.59 -12.97
N MET A 195 2.11 21.90 -13.02
CA MET A 195 1.04 22.91 -13.10
C MET A 195 0.20 22.79 -14.37
N ASN A 196 0.84 22.55 -15.52
CA ASN A 196 0.13 22.40 -16.79
C ASN A 196 -0.81 21.17 -16.74
N LEU A 197 -0.31 20.03 -16.29
CA LEU A 197 -1.10 18.82 -16.18
C LEU A 197 -2.27 18.96 -15.19
N LEU A 198 -2.05 19.64 -14.05
CA LEU A 198 -3.11 19.92 -13.09
C LEU A 198 -4.20 20.82 -13.70
N SER A 199 -3.83 21.81 -14.49
CA SER A 199 -4.75 22.69 -15.20
C SER A 199 -5.55 21.93 -16.27
N GLU A 200 -4.88 21.17 -17.11
CA GLU A 200 -5.47 20.35 -18.17
C GLU A 200 -6.45 19.33 -17.57
N ALA A 201 -6.00 18.53 -16.60
CA ALA A 201 -6.84 17.53 -15.94
C ALA A 201 -8.09 18.14 -15.28
N SER A 202 -7.95 19.34 -14.67
CA SER A 202 -9.07 20.03 -14.04
C SER A 202 -10.10 20.57 -15.04
N SER A 203 -9.70 20.80 -16.28
CA SER A 203 -10.55 21.33 -17.36
C SER A 203 -11.20 20.24 -18.21
N LEU A 204 -10.77 18.98 -18.13
CA LEU A 204 -11.31 17.87 -18.91
C LEU A 204 -12.84 17.76 -18.76
N LYS A 205 -13.55 17.59 -19.88
CA LYS A 205 -15.00 17.36 -19.90
C LYS A 205 -15.34 15.90 -20.14
N GLU A 206 -14.48 15.19 -20.86
CA GLU A 206 -14.69 13.79 -21.24
C GLU A 206 -13.35 13.09 -21.41
N PHE A 207 -13.36 11.77 -21.45
CA PHE A 207 -12.21 10.93 -21.81
C PHE A 207 -12.67 9.72 -22.59
N THR A 208 -11.81 9.19 -23.44
CA THR A 208 -12.05 7.97 -24.20
C THR A 208 -11.37 6.78 -23.56
N SER A 209 -12.07 5.66 -23.43
CA SER A 209 -11.48 4.39 -23.00
C SER A 209 -12.00 3.27 -23.90
N GLY A 210 -11.10 2.68 -24.69
CA GLY A 210 -11.45 1.80 -25.80
C GLY A 210 -12.32 2.56 -26.82
N ASN A 211 -13.46 1.98 -27.18
CA ASN A 211 -14.41 2.59 -28.14
C ASN A 211 -15.51 3.42 -27.46
N LYS A 212 -15.38 3.75 -26.16
CA LYS A 212 -16.41 4.47 -25.42
C LYS A 212 -15.90 5.82 -24.94
N VAL A 213 -16.74 6.86 -25.14
CA VAL A 213 -16.52 8.19 -24.59
C VAL A 213 -17.29 8.30 -23.27
N TYR A 214 -16.62 8.74 -22.23
CA TYR A 214 -17.17 8.96 -20.90
C TYR A 214 -17.10 10.44 -20.56
N LYS A 215 -18.18 11.00 -20.04
CA LYS A 215 -18.24 12.38 -19.59
C LYS A 215 -17.94 12.47 -18.10
N TYR A 216 -17.15 13.46 -17.71
CA TYR A 216 -16.94 13.78 -16.29
C TYR A 216 -18.15 14.54 -15.73
N GLU A 217 -18.39 14.34 -14.42
CA GLU A 217 -19.35 15.11 -13.67
C GLU A 217 -19.08 16.62 -13.80
N ARG A 218 -20.13 17.42 -14.00
CA ARG A 218 -20.07 18.88 -14.02
C ARG A 218 -20.00 19.40 -12.58
N SER A 219 -18.80 19.56 -12.04
CA SER A 219 -18.61 20.10 -10.71
C SER A 219 -17.36 20.98 -10.64
N ASN A 220 -17.26 21.79 -9.60
CA ASN A 220 -16.06 22.56 -9.30
C ASN A 220 -14.93 21.71 -8.72
N LYS A 221 -15.19 20.46 -8.39
CA LYS A 221 -14.18 19.55 -7.85
C LYS A 221 -13.11 19.25 -8.90
N VAL A 222 -11.87 19.14 -8.44
CA VAL A 222 -10.75 18.78 -9.29
C VAL A 222 -10.76 17.28 -9.58
N ALA A 223 -10.91 16.44 -8.54
CA ALA A 223 -11.07 15.01 -8.70
C ALA A 223 -12.54 14.69 -9.02
N ARG A 224 -12.81 14.33 -10.26
CA ARG A 224 -14.15 14.02 -10.77
C ARG A 224 -14.24 12.59 -11.27
N TYR A 225 -15.42 12.05 -11.28
CA TYR A 225 -15.71 10.72 -11.82
C TYR A 225 -16.69 10.81 -12.99
N ILE A 226 -17.04 9.66 -13.53
CA ILE A 226 -18.00 9.54 -14.62
C ILE A 226 -19.35 10.08 -14.15
N GLU A 227 -20.06 10.77 -15.05
CA GLU A 227 -21.41 11.30 -14.87
C GLU A 227 -22.29 10.31 -14.10
N ASP A 228 -23.03 10.80 -13.09
CA ASP A 228 -23.91 10.04 -12.19
C ASP A 228 -23.24 9.07 -11.20
N ARG A 229 -21.93 9.10 -11.07
CA ARG A 229 -21.23 8.27 -10.09
C ARG A 229 -20.33 9.11 -9.18
N PRO A 230 -20.49 9.01 -7.85
CA PRO A 230 -19.60 9.71 -6.93
C PRO A 230 -18.17 9.15 -7.02
N PHE A 231 -17.18 10.03 -6.91
CA PHE A 231 -15.78 9.62 -6.84
C PHE A 231 -15.51 8.90 -5.51
N ARG A 232 -15.41 7.57 -5.54
CA ARG A 232 -15.22 6.72 -4.36
C ARG A 232 -13.76 6.33 -4.19
N TYR A 233 -13.39 5.88 -2.99
CA TYR A 233 -12.03 5.41 -2.67
C TYR A 233 -11.54 4.31 -3.65
N GLY A 234 -12.41 3.42 -4.08
CA GLY A 234 -12.07 2.41 -5.10
C GLY A 234 -11.68 3.01 -6.45
N ALA A 235 -12.32 4.11 -6.87
CA ALA A 235 -11.95 4.83 -8.09
C ALA A 235 -10.56 5.46 -7.96
N LEU A 236 -10.26 6.12 -6.82
CA LEU A 236 -8.93 6.67 -6.55
C LEU A 236 -7.84 5.59 -6.61
N ARG A 237 -8.08 4.44 -5.98
CA ARG A 237 -7.14 3.30 -6.05
C ARG A 237 -6.92 2.81 -7.48
N LYS A 238 -7.98 2.78 -8.29
CA LYS A 238 -7.89 2.43 -9.71
C LYS A 238 -7.01 3.41 -10.49
N CYS A 239 -7.18 4.72 -10.29
CA CYS A 239 -6.36 5.73 -10.94
C CYS A 239 -4.86 5.53 -10.60
N ILE A 240 -4.53 5.39 -9.31
CA ILE A 240 -3.15 5.14 -8.87
C ILE A 240 -2.61 3.84 -9.49
N PHE A 241 -3.40 2.76 -9.43
CA PHE A 241 -3.00 1.47 -9.99
C PHE A 241 -2.69 1.56 -11.49
N LYS A 242 -3.55 2.19 -12.29
CA LYS A 242 -3.35 2.35 -13.74
C LYS A 242 -2.02 3.05 -14.06
N VAL A 243 -1.79 4.21 -13.43
CA VAL A 243 -0.56 5.00 -13.64
C VAL A 243 0.67 4.21 -13.21
N MET A 244 0.63 3.57 -12.04
CA MET A 244 1.79 2.86 -11.50
C MET A 244 2.07 1.55 -12.23
N SER A 245 1.04 0.76 -12.54
CA SER A 245 1.21 -0.50 -13.26
C SER A 245 1.66 -0.30 -14.72
N SER A 246 1.30 0.81 -15.36
CA SER A 246 1.83 1.14 -16.70
C SER A 246 3.37 1.31 -16.71
N GLN A 247 3.99 1.41 -15.54
CA GLN A 247 5.43 1.53 -15.33
C GLN A 247 5.99 0.40 -14.44
N ASP A 248 5.32 -0.73 -14.36
CA ASP A 248 5.70 -1.91 -13.55
C ASP A 248 5.97 -1.57 -12.08
N LYS A 249 5.19 -0.60 -11.52
CA LYS A 249 5.30 -0.16 -10.12
C LYS A 249 4.07 -0.61 -9.31
N ASP A 250 4.32 -1.29 -8.21
CA ASP A 250 3.29 -1.63 -7.21
C ASP A 250 3.30 -0.60 -6.08
N ILE A 251 2.73 0.58 -6.33
CA ILE A 251 2.69 1.73 -5.43
C ILE A 251 1.24 2.06 -5.06
N THR A 252 0.99 2.30 -3.80
CA THR A 252 -0.32 2.63 -3.25
C THR A 252 -0.43 4.10 -2.85
N LEU A 253 -1.65 4.57 -2.54
CA LEU A 253 -1.86 5.90 -1.94
C LEU A 253 -1.02 6.10 -0.68
N ALA A 254 -0.93 5.08 0.17
CA ALA A 254 -0.17 5.15 1.41
C ALA A 254 1.35 5.30 1.15
N ASP A 255 1.87 4.63 0.11
CA ASP A 255 3.28 4.73 -0.26
C ASP A 255 3.61 6.12 -0.83
N LEU A 256 2.73 6.69 -1.65
CA LEU A 256 2.86 8.07 -2.16
C LEU A 256 2.86 9.09 -1.03
N ASN A 257 1.93 8.97 -0.09
CA ASN A 257 1.85 9.85 1.07
C ASN A 257 3.08 9.72 1.99
N LYS A 258 3.58 8.51 2.20
CA LYS A 258 4.83 8.27 2.95
C LYS A 258 6.02 8.91 2.24
N SER A 259 6.11 8.79 0.91
CA SER A 259 7.19 9.41 0.14
C SER A 259 7.23 10.93 0.33
N TYR A 260 6.06 11.58 0.38
CA TYR A 260 5.97 13.00 0.71
C TYR A 260 6.47 13.34 2.12
N ILE A 261 6.10 12.54 3.12
CA ILE A 261 6.57 12.71 4.50
C ILE A 261 8.09 12.59 4.55
N TYR A 262 8.66 11.60 3.86
CA TYR A 262 10.10 11.38 3.83
C TYR A 262 10.85 12.51 3.14
N ASP A 263 10.31 13.09 2.06
CA ASP A 263 10.90 14.28 1.45
C ASP A 263 10.92 15.46 2.43
N LYS A 264 9.82 15.67 3.19
CA LYS A 264 9.78 16.75 4.19
C LYS A 264 10.78 16.53 5.32
N VAL A 265 11.01 15.29 5.72
CA VAL A 265 12.04 14.95 6.71
C VAL A 265 13.44 15.18 6.12
N LEU A 266 13.68 14.80 4.85
CA LEU A 266 14.95 15.09 4.15
C LEU A 266 15.21 16.58 4.00
N GLU A 267 14.19 17.39 3.74
CA GLU A 267 14.32 18.86 3.72
C GLU A 267 14.82 19.40 5.07
N ILE A 268 14.35 18.84 6.18
CA ILE A 268 14.83 19.22 7.53
C ILE A 268 16.27 18.75 7.73
N TYR A 269 16.59 17.51 7.35
CA TYR A 269 17.94 16.99 7.43
C TYR A 269 18.95 17.84 6.65
N ASN A 270 18.63 18.19 5.42
CA ASN A 270 19.48 19.03 4.56
C ASN A 270 19.75 20.41 5.14
N LYS A 271 18.85 20.93 5.98
CA LYS A 271 19.03 22.22 6.68
C LYS A 271 19.82 22.12 7.97
N LYS A 272 19.63 21.01 8.73
CA LYS A 272 20.18 20.85 10.08
C LYS A 272 21.43 19.96 10.14
N GLY A 273 21.63 19.06 9.17
CA GLY A 273 22.65 18.02 9.15
C GLY A 273 22.35 16.81 10.03
N PHE A 274 21.29 16.83 10.82
CA PHE A 274 20.84 15.72 11.64
C PHE A 274 19.33 15.74 11.84
N LEU A 275 18.76 14.62 12.29
CA LEU A 275 17.34 14.49 12.64
C LEU A 275 17.16 14.03 14.08
N ILE A 276 16.04 14.40 14.68
CA ILE A 276 15.56 13.93 15.98
C ILE A 276 14.11 13.43 15.87
N ALA A 277 13.65 12.69 16.86
CA ALA A 277 12.29 12.15 16.90
C ALA A 277 11.20 13.23 16.72
N ASN A 278 11.43 14.44 17.23
CA ASN A 278 10.47 15.54 17.11
C ASN A 278 10.32 16.03 15.67
N ASP A 279 11.35 15.98 14.83
CA ASP A 279 11.25 16.37 13.42
C ASP A 279 10.24 15.47 12.67
N PHE A 280 10.28 14.17 12.92
CA PHE A 280 9.30 13.24 12.37
C PHE A 280 7.89 13.48 12.94
N LYS A 281 7.79 13.70 14.25
CA LYS A 281 6.51 13.97 14.91
C LYS A 281 5.81 15.18 14.32
N GLU A 282 6.53 16.29 14.12
CA GLU A 282 5.98 17.51 13.54
C GLU A 282 5.56 17.32 12.09
N VAL A 283 6.39 16.66 11.26
CA VAL A 283 6.06 16.38 9.85
C VAL A 283 4.84 15.46 9.75
N VAL A 284 4.79 14.38 10.53
CA VAL A 284 3.66 13.43 10.52
C VAL A 284 2.38 14.13 10.99
N LYS A 285 2.44 14.91 12.08
CA LYS A 285 1.30 15.66 12.62
C LYS A 285 0.76 16.69 11.61
N ALA A 286 1.64 17.38 10.91
CA ALA A 286 1.25 18.37 9.89
C ALA A 286 0.59 17.74 8.65
N ASN A 287 0.89 16.47 8.35
CA ASN A 287 0.47 15.83 7.10
C ASN A 287 -0.58 14.74 7.25
N ILE A 288 -0.76 14.18 8.44
CA ILE A 288 -1.78 13.15 8.72
C ILE A 288 -2.79 13.69 9.72
N ILE A 289 -3.95 14.08 9.20
CA ILE A 289 -5.04 14.59 10.04
C ILE A 289 -5.53 13.48 10.98
N GLY A 290 -5.53 13.76 12.29
CA GLY A 290 -6.01 12.82 13.32
C GLY A 290 -4.96 11.82 13.83
N SER A 291 -3.68 11.95 13.43
CA SER A 291 -2.61 11.12 13.99
C SER A 291 -2.28 11.53 15.42
N GLY A 292 -2.37 10.59 16.35
CA GLY A 292 -1.87 10.76 17.73
C GLY A 292 -0.34 10.80 17.80
N SER A 293 0.20 11.25 18.94
CA SER A 293 1.66 11.40 19.13
C SER A 293 2.47 10.10 19.00
N SER A 294 1.83 8.94 19.08
CA SER A 294 2.48 7.61 18.96
C SER A 294 2.69 7.12 17.51
N THR A 295 2.15 7.83 16.52
CA THR A 295 2.07 7.33 15.13
C THR A 295 3.36 7.55 14.31
N TYR A 296 4.32 8.34 14.79
CA TYR A 296 5.54 8.67 14.03
C TYR A 296 6.63 7.58 14.07
N SER A 297 6.67 6.75 15.11
CA SER A 297 7.73 5.74 15.30
C SER A 297 7.92 4.78 14.10
N PRO A 298 6.87 4.27 13.45
CA PRO A 298 7.04 3.47 12.24
C PRO A 298 7.73 4.23 11.09
N TYR A 299 7.44 5.53 10.94
CA TYR A 299 8.08 6.37 9.91
C TYR A 299 9.57 6.54 10.17
N VAL A 300 10.00 6.75 11.43
CA VAL A 300 11.42 6.81 11.80
C VAL A 300 12.13 5.53 11.40
N LYS A 301 11.61 4.38 11.81
CA LYS A 301 12.22 3.07 11.52
C LYS A 301 12.34 2.79 10.02
N GLU A 302 11.28 3.05 9.26
CA GLU A 302 11.28 2.84 7.81
C GLU A 302 12.23 3.82 7.12
N PHE A 303 12.23 5.09 7.51
CA PHE A 303 13.07 6.15 6.95
C PHE A 303 14.57 5.84 7.13
N LEU A 304 15.00 5.48 8.34
CA LEU A 304 16.41 5.18 8.62
C LEU A 304 16.91 3.95 7.86
N LYS A 305 16.03 2.97 7.58
CA LYS A 305 16.36 1.84 6.70
C LYS A 305 16.55 2.26 5.24
N MET A 306 15.76 3.21 4.76
CA MET A 306 15.87 3.71 3.39
C MET A 306 17.04 4.69 3.19
N PHE A 307 17.33 5.48 4.21
CA PHE A 307 18.36 6.53 4.19
C PHE A 307 19.41 6.30 5.28
N PRO A 308 20.22 5.21 5.20
CA PRO A 308 21.14 4.81 6.28
C PRO A 308 22.28 5.81 6.53
N LYS A 309 22.53 6.74 5.61
CA LYS A 309 23.55 7.79 5.74
C LYS A 309 23.08 9.02 6.51
N VAL A 310 21.79 9.08 6.86
CA VAL A 310 21.23 10.21 7.59
C VAL A 310 21.59 10.08 9.08
N GLU A 311 22.18 11.11 9.64
CA GLU A 311 22.44 11.18 11.08
C GLU A 311 21.17 11.35 11.87
N TYR A 312 20.86 10.40 12.75
CA TYR A 312 19.71 10.45 13.64
C TYR A 312 20.15 10.43 15.11
N ARG A 313 19.71 11.40 15.88
CA ARG A 313 19.98 11.54 17.30
C ARG A 313 18.75 11.16 18.11
N SER A 314 18.86 10.17 18.95
CA SER A 314 17.74 9.58 19.70
C SER A 314 17.21 10.44 20.87
N LYS A 315 17.64 11.70 21.00
CA LYS A 315 17.15 12.61 22.06
C LYS A 315 16.23 13.69 21.51
#